data_4fbf8aa0148ab424b14693110427c4cd
#
_entry.id   4fbf8aa0148ab424b14693110427c4cd
#
_cell.length_a   1.000
_cell.length_b   1.000
_cell.length_c   1.000
_cell.angle_alpha   90.00
_cell.angle_beta   90.00
_cell.angle_gamma   90.00
#
_symmetry.space_group_name_H-M   'P 1'
#
loop_
_entity.id
_entity.type
_entity.pdbx_description
1 polymer ?
#
loop_
_entity_poly.entity_id
_entity_poly.type
_entity_poly.pdbx_seq_one_letter_code
_entity_poly.pdbx_strand_id
1 'polypeptide(L)'
;MPTFRYQGRTLDGSSTNGKIEAVNSEAAAEALMNKGIIPLNVRLEKESAKSQVSLSKLFVPAIPLEVIILFSRQLFSLTKAGVPLLRSMRGLLQNCENKQLKEALEDVVSELSNGRGLSSAMQQHSKVFSPLFVSMINVGENTGRLDQALLQLANYYEQELETRKRIKAAMRYPTFVIIFITIAMFILNILVIPEFASMFTRFGVELPLPTRILNATSNFFVNYWVLLIVAMIGAFAVFRAWVATADGREKFDKFRLRLPIVGDIVNRAQLSRFARTFSLMLKSGVPLNQSLALAGEALGNRFLENRILEMKSAIEAGSTISVTAINSKIFTPLVIQMIAVGEETGRIDELLLEVSDFYDREVDYDLKTLTARIEPLLLVIVAGMVMVLALGIFLPMWGMLDIIKGG
;
A
#
# COMPACT_ATOMS: atom_id res chain seq x y z
N MET A 1 -18.90 -26.60 -25.39
CA MET A 1 -20.15 -27.41 -25.23
C MET A 1 -20.27 -27.81 -23.77
N PRO A 2 -21.49 -27.93 -23.21
CA PRO A 2 -21.63 -28.36 -21.83
C PRO A 2 -21.12 -29.80 -21.64
N THR A 3 -20.39 -30.05 -20.53
CA THR A 3 -19.83 -31.35 -20.18
C THR A 3 -20.76 -32.08 -19.24
N PHE A 4 -21.08 -33.32 -19.56
CA PHE A 4 -21.94 -34.19 -18.73
C PHE A 4 -21.05 -35.26 -18.09
N ARG A 5 -21.27 -35.52 -16.80
CA ARG A 5 -20.69 -36.67 -16.10
C ARG A 5 -21.71 -37.82 -16.16
N TYR A 6 -21.25 -38.99 -16.61
CA TYR A 6 -22.08 -40.16 -16.69
C TYR A 6 -21.60 -41.31 -15.81
N GLN A 7 -22.53 -42.13 -15.39
CA GLN A 7 -22.32 -43.46 -14.84
C GLN A 7 -23.10 -44.42 -15.72
N GLY A 8 -22.48 -45.46 -16.19
CA GLY A 8 -23.10 -46.42 -17.06
C GLY A 8 -22.50 -47.83 -16.93
N ARG A 9 -23.04 -48.78 -17.64
CA ARG A 9 -22.51 -50.13 -17.77
C ARG A 9 -22.16 -50.43 -19.22
N THR A 10 -21.03 -51.06 -19.43
CA THR A 10 -20.66 -51.64 -20.74
C THR A 10 -21.50 -52.87 -21.03
N LEU A 11 -21.53 -53.30 -22.31
CA LEU A 11 -22.27 -54.50 -22.71
C LEU A 11 -21.79 -55.76 -21.98
N ASP A 12 -20.56 -55.77 -21.45
CA ASP A 12 -19.98 -56.86 -20.65
C ASP A 12 -20.42 -56.81 -19.16
N GLY A 13 -21.29 -55.84 -18.78
CA GLY A 13 -21.83 -55.72 -17.44
C GLY A 13 -20.92 -54.93 -16.46
N SER A 14 -19.75 -54.48 -16.87
CA SER A 14 -18.81 -53.69 -16.04
C SER A 14 -19.32 -52.26 -15.86
N SER A 15 -19.13 -51.69 -14.66
CA SER A 15 -19.50 -50.32 -14.37
C SER A 15 -18.44 -49.38 -14.89
N THR A 16 -18.82 -48.35 -15.64
CA THR A 16 -17.89 -47.31 -16.15
C THR A 16 -18.42 -45.91 -15.82
N ASN A 17 -17.47 -45.01 -15.51
CA ASN A 17 -17.74 -43.60 -15.21
C ASN A 17 -16.88 -42.74 -16.11
N GLY A 18 -17.44 -41.63 -16.59
CA GLY A 18 -16.63 -40.71 -17.44
C GLY A 18 -17.34 -39.38 -17.62
N LYS A 19 -16.75 -38.58 -18.53
CA LYS A 19 -17.29 -37.30 -18.96
C LYS A 19 -17.49 -37.31 -20.47
N ILE A 20 -18.55 -36.68 -20.95
CA ILE A 20 -18.86 -36.54 -22.36
C ILE A 20 -19.40 -35.13 -22.63
N GLU A 21 -18.96 -34.55 -23.75
CA GLU A 21 -19.47 -33.25 -24.20
C GLU A 21 -20.66 -33.47 -25.12
N ALA A 22 -21.79 -32.77 -24.79
CA ALA A 22 -23.00 -32.85 -25.60
C ALA A 22 -23.79 -31.54 -25.47
N VAL A 23 -24.74 -31.32 -26.39
CA VAL A 23 -25.57 -30.11 -26.38
C VAL A 23 -26.62 -30.18 -25.26
N ASN A 24 -27.15 -31.38 -24.96
CA ASN A 24 -28.10 -31.64 -23.88
C ASN A 24 -27.92 -33.06 -23.30
N SER A 25 -28.64 -33.41 -22.23
CA SER A 25 -28.54 -34.72 -21.57
C SER A 25 -29.00 -35.89 -22.47
N GLU A 26 -29.91 -35.64 -23.39
CA GLU A 26 -30.43 -36.65 -24.33
C GLU A 26 -29.37 -36.99 -25.39
N ALA A 27 -28.74 -35.99 -25.98
CA ALA A 27 -27.62 -36.17 -26.91
C ALA A 27 -26.40 -36.85 -26.24
N ALA A 28 -26.16 -36.56 -24.93
CA ALA A 28 -25.13 -37.25 -24.17
C ALA A 28 -25.43 -38.74 -23.98
N ALA A 29 -26.69 -39.08 -23.67
CA ALA A 29 -27.13 -40.47 -23.54
C ALA A 29 -27.05 -41.23 -24.85
N GLU A 30 -27.50 -40.66 -25.95
CA GLU A 30 -27.43 -41.25 -27.30
C GLU A 30 -25.95 -41.50 -27.75
N ALA A 31 -25.06 -40.53 -27.52
CA ALA A 31 -23.66 -40.67 -27.78
C ALA A 31 -22.96 -41.77 -26.95
N LEU A 32 -23.44 -42.00 -25.72
CA LEU A 32 -22.97 -43.11 -24.86
C LEU A 32 -23.49 -44.46 -25.34
N MET A 33 -24.75 -44.54 -25.74
CA MET A 33 -25.32 -45.76 -26.31
C MET A 33 -24.60 -46.18 -27.62
N ASN A 34 -24.30 -45.23 -28.45
CA ASN A 34 -23.52 -45.47 -29.66
C ASN A 34 -22.08 -45.97 -29.38
N LYS A 35 -21.55 -45.71 -28.15
CA LYS A 35 -20.26 -46.23 -27.68
C LYS A 35 -20.39 -47.56 -26.90
N GLY A 36 -21.55 -48.18 -26.93
CA GLY A 36 -21.81 -49.44 -26.22
C GLY A 36 -21.91 -49.31 -24.68
N ILE A 37 -22.19 -48.12 -24.20
CA ILE A 37 -22.33 -47.83 -22.77
C ILE A 37 -23.82 -47.54 -22.50
N ILE A 38 -24.45 -48.32 -21.65
CA ILE A 38 -25.84 -48.08 -21.16
C ILE A 38 -25.77 -47.05 -20.04
N PRO A 39 -26.24 -45.78 -20.24
CA PRO A 39 -26.17 -44.76 -19.22
C PRO A 39 -27.20 -45.05 -18.14
N LEU A 40 -26.74 -45.12 -16.88
CA LEU A 40 -27.59 -45.24 -15.70
C LEU A 40 -27.93 -43.87 -15.10
N ASN A 41 -27.00 -42.93 -15.20
CA ASN A 41 -27.15 -41.58 -14.71
C ASN A 41 -26.30 -40.60 -15.55
N VAL A 42 -26.94 -39.56 -16.10
CA VAL A 42 -26.30 -38.51 -16.86
C VAL A 42 -26.63 -37.18 -16.21
N ARG A 43 -25.66 -36.49 -15.65
CA ARG A 43 -25.88 -35.20 -14.99
C ARG A 43 -24.97 -34.14 -15.65
N LEU A 44 -25.55 -32.98 -15.89
CA LEU A 44 -24.80 -31.81 -16.25
C LEU A 44 -23.71 -31.60 -15.17
N GLU A 45 -22.47 -31.68 -15.54
CA GLU A 45 -21.38 -31.20 -14.65
C GLU A 45 -21.55 -29.68 -14.58
N LYS A 46 -22.40 -29.20 -13.63
CA LYS A 46 -22.26 -27.81 -13.25
C LYS A 46 -20.79 -27.67 -12.94
N GLU A 47 -20.06 -26.88 -13.73
CA GLU A 47 -18.84 -26.30 -13.23
C GLU A 47 -19.19 -25.76 -11.85
N SER A 48 -18.98 -26.57 -10.83
CA SER A 48 -18.61 -26.04 -9.55
C SER A 48 -17.38 -25.22 -9.91
N ALA A 49 -17.59 -23.94 -10.16
CA ALA A 49 -16.61 -22.96 -9.74
C ALA A 49 -16.35 -23.35 -8.29
N LYS A 50 -15.46 -24.32 -8.05
CA LYS A 50 -14.56 -24.29 -6.92
C LYS A 50 -13.82 -22.98 -7.15
N SER A 51 -14.47 -21.88 -6.77
CA SER A 51 -13.72 -20.79 -6.20
C SER A 51 -13.06 -21.44 -4.96
N GLN A 52 -11.98 -22.18 -5.20
CA GLN A 52 -10.86 -22.07 -4.32
C GLN A 52 -10.58 -20.58 -4.36
N VAL A 53 -11.24 -19.86 -3.46
CA VAL A 53 -10.73 -18.60 -2.94
C VAL A 53 -9.42 -19.03 -2.32
N SER A 54 -8.41 -19.15 -3.18
CA SER A 54 -7.04 -19.32 -2.78
C SER A 54 -6.79 -18.06 -1.97
N LEU A 55 -6.73 -18.20 -0.66
CA LEU A 55 -6.35 -17.13 0.27
C LEU A 55 -5.07 -16.44 -0.22
N SER A 56 -4.24 -17.12 -1.03
CA SER A 56 -3.08 -16.56 -1.72
C SER A 56 -3.46 -15.49 -2.77
N LYS A 57 -4.67 -15.51 -3.38
CA LYS A 57 -5.12 -14.45 -4.31
C LYS A 57 -5.55 -13.17 -3.58
N LEU A 58 -5.86 -13.24 -2.29
CA LEU A 58 -6.17 -12.05 -1.45
C LEU A 58 -4.91 -11.28 -1.05
N PHE A 59 -3.73 -11.88 -1.13
CA PHE A 59 -2.43 -11.31 -0.77
C PHE A 59 -1.46 -11.29 -1.96
N VAL A 60 -1.92 -10.83 -3.12
CA VAL A 60 -0.99 -10.56 -4.23
C VAL A 60 -0.31 -9.22 -3.89
N PRO A 61 0.98 -9.21 -3.53
CA PRO A 61 1.69 -7.97 -3.23
C PRO A 61 1.73 -7.09 -4.48
N ALA A 62 1.68 -5.77 -4.29
CA ALA A 62 1.86 -4.84 -5.41
C ALA A 62 3.25 -5.06 -6.05
N ILE A 63 3.33 -4.86 -7.35
CA ILE A 63 4.60 -4.96 -8.08
C ILE A 63 5.61 -3.94 -7.51
N PRO A 64 6.86 -4.35 -7.22
CA PRO A 64 7.91 -3.43 -6.81
C PRO A 64 8.16 -2.36 -7.88
N LEU A 65 8.35 -1.11 -7.46
CA LEU A 65 8.63 -0.01 -8.39
C LEU A 65 9.91 -0.25 -9.20
N GLU A 66 10.90 -0.92 -8.62
CA GLU A 66 12.15 -1.31 -9.29
C GLU A 66 11.88 -2.12 -10.56
N VAL A 67 10.89 -2.99 -10.54
CA VAL A 67 10.51 -3.83 -11.70
C VAL A 67 9.91 -2.97 -12.82
N ILE A 68 9.03 -2.02 -12.46
CA ILE A 68 8.41 -1.10 -13.43
C ILE A 68 9.44 -0.13 -14.01
N ILE A 69 10.36 0.36 -13.19
CA ILE A 69 11.48 1.23 -13.63
C ILE A 69 12.34 0.48 -14.65
N LEU A 70 12.77 -0.73 -14.31
CA LEU A 70 13.61 -1.54 -15.18
C LEU A 70 12.90 -1.83 -16.52
N PHE A 71 11.63 -2.24 -16.46
CA PHE A 71 10.80 -2.44 -17.65
C PHE A 71 10.71 -1.18 -18.51
N SER A 72 10.44 -0.02 -17.91
CA SER A 72 10.34 1.26 -18.62
C SER A 72 11.65 1.66 -19.28
N ARG A 73 12.78 1.49 -18.57
CA ARG A 73 14.14 1.77 -19.10
C ARG A 73 14.52 0.87 -20.26
N GLN A 74 14.22 -0.43 -20.14
CA GLN A 74 14.51 -1.39 -21.19
C GLN A 74 13.65 -1.13 -22.44
N LEU A 75 12.35 -0.89 -22.26
CA LEU A 75 11.45 -0.58 -23.37
C LEU A 75 11.83 0.76 -24.02
N PHE A 76 12.18 1.79 -23.22
CA PHE A 76 12.73 3.05 -23.74
C PHE A 76 13.96 2.80 -24.63
N SER A 77 14.92 2.03 -24.16
CA SER A 77 16.17 1.77 -24.92
C SER A 77 15.90 1.09 -26.25
N LEU A 78 14.97 0.12 -26.25
CA LEU A 78 14.59 -0.61 -27.48
C LEU A 78 13.80 0.29 -28.46
N THR A 79 12.85 1.09 -27.97
CA THR A 79 12.07 2.00 -28.80
C THR A 79 12.92 3.12 -29.37
N LYS A 80 13.84 3.69 -28.57
CA LYS A 80 14.81 4.69 -29.01
C LYS A 80 15.76 4.16 -30.09
N ALA A 81 16.13 2.88 -30.00
CA ALA A 81 16.94 2.19 -31.03
C ALA A 81 16.14 1.84 -32.29
N GLY A 82 14.83 2.17 -32.36
CA GLY A 82 13.98 1.88 -33.52
C GLY A 82 13.56 0.41 -33.63
N VAL A 83 13.70 -0.39 -32.59
CA VAL A 83 13.22 -1.77 -32.58
C VAL A 83 11.69 -1.79 -32.60
N PRO A 84 11.05 -2.56 -33.51
CA PRO A 84 9.60 -2.66 -33.57
C PRO A 84 9.00 -3.04 -32.20
N LEU A 85 7.92 -2.34 -31.79
CA LEU A 85 7.31 -2.45 -30.46
C LEU A 85 6.99 -3.90 -30.07
N LEU A 86 6.33 -4.66 -30.97
CA LEU A 86 5.97 -6.05 -30.70
C LEU A 86 7.22 -6.92 -30.45
N ARG A 87 8.30 -6.70 -31.20
CA ARG A 87 9.58 -7.40 -31.00
C ARG A 87 10.22 -7.04 -29.67
N SER A 88 10.18 -5.77 -29.31
CA SER A 88 10.66 -5.26 -27.99
C SER A 88 9.90 -5.92 -26.85
N MET A 89 8.57 -5.95 -26.92
CA MET A 89 7.72 -6.54 -25.88
C MET A 89 7.94 -8.06 -25.73
N ARG A 90 8.11 -8.80 -26.85
CA ARG A 90 8.45 -10.23 -26.81
C ARG A 90 9.82 -10.48 -26.17
N GLY A 91 10.82 -9.66 -26.48
CA GLY A 91 12.15 -9.77 -25.87
C GLY A 91 12.12 -9.50 -24.36
N LEU A 92 11.34 -8.50 -23.91
CA LEU A 92 11.16 -8.21 -22.50
C LEU A 92 10.41 -9.31 -21.76
N LEU A 93 9.39 -9.89 -22.39
CA LEU A 93 8.64 -11.02 -21.84
C LEU A 93 9.54 -12.24 -21.58
N GLN A 94 10.43 -12.59 -22.51
CA GLN A 94 11.34 -13.73 -22.39
C GLN A 94 12.31 -13.59 -21.20
N ASN A 95 12.73 -12.36 -20.86
CA ASN A 95 13.67 -12.06 -19.81
C ASN A 95 13.00 -11.56 -18.50
N CYS A 96 11.67 -11.63 -18.42
CA CYS A 96 10.92 -11.15 -17.26
C CYS A 96 10.90 -12.20 -16.14
N GLU A 97 11.54 -11.90 -15.00
CA GLU A 97 11.57 -12.77 -13.83
C GLU A 97 10.36 -12.56 -12.91
N ASN A 98 9.78 -11.36 -12.91
CA ASN A 98 8.63 -11.06 -12.05
C ASN A 98 7.35 -11.68 -12.61
N LYS A 99 6.77 -12.62 -11.88
CA LYS A 99 5.60 -13.40 -12.31
C LYS A 99 4.39 -12.53 -12.70
N GLN A 100 4.09 -11.49 -11.93
CA GLN A 100 2.94 -10.61 -12.18
C GLN A 100 3.12 -9.79 -13.46
N LEU A 101 4.32 -9.22 -13.63
CA LEU A 101 4.65 -8.50 -14.86
C LEU A 101 4.66 -9.44 -16.06
N LYS A 102 5.19 -10.66 -15.90
CA LYS A 102 5.23 -11.66 -16.98
C LYS A 102 3.84 -12.03 -17.47
N GLU A 103 2.91 -12.35 -16.55
CA GLU A 103 1.50 -12.64 -16.88
C GLU A 103 0.85 -11.47 -17.62
N ALA A 104 1.08 -10.22 -17.15
CA ALA A 104 0.55 -9.04 -17.83
C ALA A 104 1.18 -8.83 -19.23
N LEU A 105 2.48 -9.07 -19.38
CA LEU A 105 3.16 -8.92 -20.66
C LEU A 105 2.76 -10.00 -21.68
N GLU A 106 2.44 -11.22 -21.24
CA GLU A 106 1.90 -12.28 -22.11
C GLU A 106 0.59 -11.82 -22.78
N ASP A 107 -0.34 -11.27 -21.97
CA ASP A 107 -1.59 -10.75 -22.49
C ASP A 107 -1.37 -9.51 -23.38
N VAL A 108 -0.53 -8.56 -22.95
CA VAL A 108 -0.21 -7.37 -23.76
C VAL A 108 0.41 -7.73 -25.10
N VAL A 109 1.34 -8.70 -25.16
CA VAL A 109 1.93 -9.18 -26.42
C VAL A 109 0.88 -9.83 -27.31
N SER A 110 -0.05 -10.59 -26.73
CA SER A 110 -1.17 -11.18 -27.48
C SER A 110 -2.07 -10.11 -28.10
N GLU A 111 -2.48 -9.11 -27.28
CA GLU A 111 -3.32 -8.00 -27.74
C GLU A 111 -2.66 -7.15 -28.83
N LEU A 112 -1.35 -6.84 -28.69
CA LEU A 112 -0.55 -6.15 -29.71
C LEU A 112 -0.47 -6.95 -31.00
N SER A 113 -0.34 -8.29 -30.91
CA SER A 113 -0.31 -9.16 -32.08
C SER A 113 -1.65 -9.17 -32.84
N ASN A 114 -2.76 -8.91 -32.11
CA ASN A 114 -4.10 -8.77 -32.66
C ASN A 114 -4.40 -7.35 -33.18
N GLY A 115 -3.40 -6.44 -33.17
CA GLY A 115 -3.52 -5.08 -33.67
C GLY A 115 -4.12 -4.06 -32.71
N ARG A 116 -4.27 -4.40 -31.43
CA ARG A 116 -4.67 -3.42 -30.40
C ARG A 116 -3.51 -2.52 -30.01
N GLY A 117 -3.83 -1.27 -29.58
CA GLY A 117 -2.83 -0.33 -29.09
C GLY A 117 -2.21 -0.76 -27.77
N LEU A 118 -0.96 -0.34 -27.53
CA LEU A 118 -0.22 -0.67 -26.31
C LEU A 118 -0.92 -0.17 -25.04
N SER A 119 -1.37 1.08 -25.05
CA SER A 119 -2.09 1.70 -23.94
C SER A 119 -3.36 0.95 -23.56
N SER A 120 -4.16 0.57 -24.58
CA SER A 120 -5.40 -0.21 -24.38
C SER A 120 -5.12 -1.61 -23.83
N ALA A 121 -4.07 -2.28 -24.28
CA ALA A 121 -3.67 -3.58 -23.76
C ALA A 121 -3.20 -3.49 -22.30
N MET A 122 -2.38 -2.49 -21.96
CA MET A 122 -1.89 -2.27 -20.60
C MET A 122 -3.00 -1.87 -19.62
N GLN A 123 -4.03 -1.17 -20.08
CA GLN A 123 -5.16 -0.72 -19.24
C GLN A 123 -5.89 -1.88 -18.56
N GLN A 124 -5.92 -3.07 -19.18
CA GLN A 124 -6.55 -4.27 -18.62
C GLN A 124 -5.81 -4.80 -17.38
N HIS A 125 -4.55 -4.41 -17.20
CA HIS A 125 -3.68 -4.84 -16.11
C HIS A 125 -3.41 -3.72 -15.09
N SER A 126 -4.48 -3.13 -14.54
CA SER A 126 -4.41 -2.00 -13.60
C SER A 126 -3.66 -2.28 -12.29
N LYS A 127 -3.44 -3.55 -11.93
CA LYS A 127 -2.59 -3.96 -10.80
C LYS A 127 -1.10 -3.84 -11.08
N VAL A 128 -0.72 -3.85 -12.37
CA VAL A 128 0.66 -3.77 -12.86
C VAL A 128 0.96 -2.36 -13.35
N PHE A 129 0.11 -1.84 -14.23
CA PHE A 129 0.27 -0.53 -14.86
C PHE A 129 -0.73 0.46 -14.24
N SER A 130 -0.22 1.48 -13.55
CA SER A 130 -1.06 2.51 -12.96
C SER A 130 -1.78 3.33 -14.04
N PRO A 131 -2.91 3.99 -13.72
CA PRO A 131 -3.59 4.89 -14.66
C PRO A 131 -2.67 5.98 -15.23
N LEU A 132 -1.75 6.50 -14.41
CA LEU A 132 -0.68 7.40 -14.83
C LEU A 132 0.19 6.77 -15.93
N PHE A 133 0.65 5.53 -15.71
CA PHE A 133 1.48 4.81 -16.68
C PHE A 133 0.74 4.66 -18.01
N VAL A 134 -0.50 4.16 -17.97
CA VAL A 134 -1.34 3.94 -19.16
C VAL A 134 -1.59 5.25 -19.91
N SER A 135 -1.89 6.34 -19.19
CA SER A 135 -2.12 7.64 -19.81
C SER A 135 -0.89 8.18 -20.54
N MET A 136 0.29 8.04 -19.93
CA MET A 136 1.56 8.45 -20.55
C MET A 136 1.87 7.62 -21.81
N ILE A 137 1.67 6.29 -21.73
CA ILE A 137 1.83 5.41 -22.91
C ILE A 137 0.86 5.79 -24.01
N ASN A 138 -0.41 6.11 -23.68
CA ASN A 138 -1.41 6.53 -24.64
C ASN A 138 -0.99 7.83 -25.38
N VAL A 139 -0.50 8.82 -24.64
CA VAL A 139 0.03 10.05 -25.26
C VAL A 139 1.23 9.74 -26.14
N GLY A 140 2.19 8.96 -25.66
CA GLY A 140 3.38 8.58 -26.43
C GLY A 140 3.04 7.79 -27.70
N GLU A 141 2.04 6.91 -27.62
CA GLU A 141 1.53 6.13 -28.76
C GLU A 141 0.86 7.02 -29.83
N ASN A 142 -0.04 7.91 -29.38
CA ASN A 142 -0.77 8.80 -30.27
C ASN A 142 0.12 9.89 -30.92
N THR A 143 1.16 10.32 -30.23
CA THR A 143 2.10 11.36 -30.72
C THR A 143 3.32 10.76 -31.44
N GLY A 144 3.48 9.44 -31.43
CA GLY A 144 4.68 8.77 -31.95
C GLY A 144 5.95 8.98 -31.13
N ARG A 145 5.83 9.48 -29.89
CA ARG A 145 6.94 9.76 -28.97
C ARG A 145 6.97 8.82 -27.77
N LEU A 146 6.75 7.53 -28.03
CA LEU A 146 6.69 6.51 -26.99
C LEU A 146 7.99 6.43 -26.18
N ASP A 147 9.13 6.62 -26.83
CA ASP A 147 10.44 6.69 -26.18
C ASP A 147 10.51 7.80 -25.13
N GLN A 148 10.04 9.01 -25.47
CA GLN A 148 10.03 10.12 -24.51
C GLN A 148 9.09 9.88 -23.34
N ALA A 149 7.90 9.32 -23.60
CA ALA A 149 6.94 8.97 -22.56
C ALA A 149 7.52 7.92 -21.57
N LEU A 150 8.18 6.89 -22.10
CA LEU A 150 8.83 5.85 -21.30
C LEU A 150 9.99 6.39 -20.46
N LEU A 151 10.80 7.29 -21.02
CA LEU A 151 11.89 7.93 -20.28
C LEU A 151 11.36 8.79 -19.12
N GLN A 152 10.31 9.58 -19.37
CA GLN A 152 9.67 10.40 -18.35
C GLN A 152 9.05 9.54 -17.25
N LEU A 153 8.39 8.43 -17.60
CA LEU A 153 7.85 7.47 -16.64
C LEU A 153 8.96 6.83 -15.78
N ALA A 154 10.06 6.42 -16.40
CA ALA A 154 11.19 5.84 -15.67
C ALA A 154 11.75 6.85 -14.66
N ASN A 155 12.01 8.09 -15.08
CA ASN A 155 12.49 9.17 -14.21
C ASN A 155 11.51 9.46 -13.07
N TYR A 156 10.22 9.53 -13.36
CA TYR A 156 9.18 9.74 -12.35
C TYR A 156 9.18 8.64 -11.28
N TYR A 157 9.20 7.37 -11.70
CA TYR A 157 9.19 6.27 -10.74
C TYR A 157 10.51 6.11 -9.98
N GLU A 158 11.66 6.48 -10.58
CA GLU A 158 12.95 6.53 -9.89
C GLU A 158 12.92 7.56 -8.74
N GLN A 159 12.43 8.76 -9.00
CA GLN A 159 12.28 9.78 -7.95
C GLN A 159 11.29 9.34 -6.86
N GLU A 160 10.17 8.74 -7.24
CA GLU A 160 9.20 8.18 -6.29
C GLU A 160 9.82 7.09 -5.42
N LEU A 161 10.59 6.19 -6.02
CA LEU A 161 11.30 5.12 -5.32
C LEU A 161 12.35 5.69 -4.36
N GLU A 162 13.11 6.68 -4.79
CA GLU A 162 14.13 7.34 -3.98
C GLU A 162 13.49 8.03 -2.76
N THR A 163 12.42 8.78 -2.95
CA THR A 163 11.68 9.42 -1.85
C THR A 163 11.16 8.38 -0.86
N ARG A 164 10.58 7.26 -1.33
CA ARG A 164 10.14 6.16 -0.46
C ARG A 164 11.31 5.53 0.32
N LYS A 165 12.45 5.31 -0.33
CA LYS A 165 13.65 4.76 0.31
C LYS A 165 14.18 5.70 1.40
N ARG A 166 14.21 7.01 1.15
CA ARG A 166 14.64 8.03 2.14
C ARG A 166 13.72 8.04 3.35
N ILE A 167 12.40 8.09 3.15
CA ILE A 167 11.40 8.02 4.25
C ILE A 167 11.58 6.74 5.07
N LYS A 168 11.69 5.58 4.39
CA LYS A 168 11.89 4.29 5.08
C LYS A 168 13.20 4.24 5.86
N ALA A 169 14.27 4.80 5.33
CA ALA A 169 15.57 4.87 6.00
C ALA A 169 15.52 5.75 7.25
N ALA A 170 14.92 6.94 7.16
CA ALA A 170 14.75 7.85 8.30
C ALA A 170 13.89 7.26 9.42
N MET A 171 12.85 6.48 9.09
CA MET A 171 11.98 5.82 10.07
C MET A 171 12.61 4.58 10.71
N ARG A 172 13.75 4.10 10.22
CA ARG A 172 14.38 2.87 10.75
C ARG A 172 14.81 3.04 12.20
N TYR A 173 15.57 4.10 12.51
CA TYR A 173 16.07 4.36 13.86
C TYR A 173 14.93 4.52 14.89
N PRO A 174 13.94 5.41 14.71
CA PRO A 174 12.80 5.53 15.62
C PRO A 174 12.06 4.20 15.85
N THR A 175 11.86 3.42 14.79
CA THR A 175 11.20 2.12 14.87
C THR A 175 11.98 1.15 15.75
N PHE A 176 13.30 1.04 15.56
CA PHE A 176 14.15 0.18 16.39
C PHE A 176 14.10 0.60 17.85
N VAL A 177 14.24 1.89 18.16
CA VAL A 177 14.21 2.38 19.54
C VAL A 177 12.87 2.06 20.20
N ILE A 178 11.74 2.29 19.53
CA ILE A 178 10.41 1.95 20.06
C ILE A 178 10.28 0.46 20.32
N ILE A 179 10.75 -0.40 19.41
CA ILE A 179 10.73 -1.85 19.58
C ILE A 179 11.55 -2.26 20.81
N PHE A 180 12.79 -1.75 20.95
CA PHE A 180 13.65 -2.07 22.09
C PHE A 180 13.07 -1.61 23.42
N ILE A 181 12.51 -0.37 23.48
CA ILE A 181 11.83 0.12 24.67
C ILE A 181 10.64 -0.79 25.03
N THR A 182 9.83 -1.17 24.04
CA THR A 182 8.67 -2.03 24.26
C THR A 182 9.09 -3.40 24.79
N ILE A 183 10.13 -4.01 24.23
CA ILE A 183 10.69 -5.30 24.69
C ILE A 183 11.23 -5.16 26.11
N ALA A 184 12.00 -4.11 26.40
CA ALA A 184 12.53 -3.85 27.75
C ALA A 184 11.41 -3.71 28.78
N MET A 185 10.37 -2.93 28.46
CA MET A 185 9.17 -2.79 29.32
C MET A 185 8.49 -4.13 29.58
N PHE A 186 8.39 -4.97 28.56
CA PHE A 186 7.77 -6.29 28.67
C PHE A 186 8.58 -7.21 29.60
N ILE A 187 9.90 -7.24 29.42
CA ILE A 187 10.81 -8.02 30.27
C ILE A 187 10.73 -7.55 31.72
N LEU A 188 10.78 -6.24 31.95
CA LEU A 188 10.70 -5.66 33.29
C LEU A 188 9.36 -5.98 33.99
N ASN A 189 8.26 -5.90 33.27
CA ASN A 189 6.92 -6.19 33.82
C ASN A 189 6.74 -7.67 34.16
N ILE A 190 7.30 -8.60 33.36
CA ILE A 190 7.05 -10.04 33.55
C ILE A 190 8.07 -10.68 34.48
N LEU A 191 9.34 -10.29 34.42
CA LEU A 191 10.41 -10.96 35.16
C LEU A 191 10.84 -10.20 36.41
N VAL A 192 10.97 -8.87 36.33
CA VAL A 192 11.60 -8.09 37.40
C VAL A 192 10.58 -7.67 38.47
N ILE A 193 9.47 -7.09 38.07
CA ILE A 193 8.48 -6.54 39.02
C ILE A 193 7.86 -7.62 39.93
N PRO A 194 7.45 -8.82 39.44
CA PRO A 194 6.89 -9.86 40.31
C PRO A 194 7.88 -10.38 41.33
N GLU A 195 9.16 -10.50 40.98
CA GLU A 195 10.20 -10.98 41.87
C GLU A 195 10.39 -10.02 43.07
N PHE A 196 10.49 -8.74 42.79
CA PHE A 196 10.52 -7.72 43.84
C PHE A 196 9.23 -7.72 44.69
N ALA A 197 8.04 -7.78 44.06
CA ALA A 197 6.77 -7.81 44.78
C ALA A 197 6.68 -9.01 45.72
N SER A 198 7.16 -10.20 45.31
CA SER A 198 7.17 -11.40 46.14
C SER A 198 8.14 -11.28 47.34
N MET A 199 9.27 -10.61 47.13
CA MET A 199 10.24 -10.36 48.20
C MET A 199 9.62 -9.46 49.29
N PHE A 200 8.93 -8.38 48.96
CA PHE A 200 8.28 -7.47 49.91
C PHE A 200 7.14 -8.14 50.70
N THR A 201 6.33 -8.97 50.03
CA THR A 201 5.27 -9.73 50.70
C THR A 201 5.82 -10.71 51.73
N ARG A 202 7.00 -11.30 51.50
CA ARG A 202 7.68 -12.18 52.47
C ARG A 202 8.15 -11.43 53.72
N PHE A 203 8.50 -10.16 53.60
CA PHE A 203 8.93 -9.32 54.75
C PHE A 203 7.78 -8.63 55.45
N GLY A 204 6.53 -8.86 55.04
CA GLY A 204 5.33 -8.25 55.70
C GLY A 204 5.20 -6.73 55.56
N VAL A 205 5.91 -6.14 54.59
CA VAL A 205 5.91 -4.69 54.37
C VAL A 205 4.80 -4.33 53.36
N GLU A 206 3.98 -3.34 53.70
CA GLU A 206 3.01 -2.81 52.72
C GLU A 206 3.69 -2.16 51.55
N LEU A 207 3.24 -2.52 50.34
CA LEU A 207 3.78 -1.99 49.09
C LEU A 207 3.39 -0.51 48.90
N PRO A 208 4.34 0.41 48.69
CA PRO A 208 4.06 1.79 48.33
C PRO A 208 3.19 1.89 47.06
N LEU A 209 2.44 2.99 46.95
CA LEU A 209 1.53 3.23 45.82
C LEU A 209 2.17 2.99 44.45
N PRO A 210 3.40 3.49 44.13
CA PRO A 210 4.02 3.23 42.82
C PRO A 210 4.25 1.76 42.56
N THR A 211 4.72 1.00 43.57
CA THR A 211 4.97 -0.44 43.45
C THR A 211 3.66 -1.23 43.33
N ARG A 212 2.59 -0.80 44.01
CA ARG A 212 1.26 -1.42 43.88
C ARG A 212 0.70 -1.25 42.48
N ILE A 213 0.83 -0.07 41.86
CA ILE A 213 0.42 0.18 40.48
C ILE A 213 1.23 -0.69 39.50
N LEU A 214 2.56 -0.76 39.65
CA LEU A 214 3.43 -1.59 38.84
C LEU A 214 3.06 -3.06 38.94
N ASN A 215 2.84 -3.57 40.17
CA ASN A 215 2.46 -4.97 40.40
C ASN A 215 1.08 -5.30 39.82
N ALA A 216 0.11 -4.40 39.95
CA ALA A 216 -1.21 -4.57 39.34
C ALA A 216 -1.10 -4.62 37.79
N THR A 217 -0.26 -3.75 37.21
CA THR A 217 0.00 -3.73 35.77
C THR A 217 0.70 -5.04 35.33
N SER A 218 1.71 -5.47 36.08
CA SER A 218 2.41 -6.72 35.81
C SER A 218 1.48 -7.94 35.85
N ASN A 219 0.67 -8.06 36.93
CA ASN A 219 -0.29 -9.15 37.06
C ASN A 219 -1.34 -9.14 35.95
N PHE A 220 -1.75 -7.96 35.49
CA PHE A 220 -2.65 -7.85 34.34
C PHE A 220 -1.99 -8.40 33.06
N PHE A 221 -0.75 -8.04 32.77
CA PHE A 221 -0.03 -8.55 31.61
C PHE A 221 0.26 -10.07 31.72
N VAL A 222 0.66 -10.55 32.87
CA VAL A 222 0.98 -11.98 33.10
C VAL A 222 -0.28 -12.85 33.00
N ASN A 223 -1.41 -12.42 33.57
CA ASN A 223 -2.62 -13.24 33.58
C ASN A 223 -3.45 -13.13 32.30
N TYR A 224 -3.38 -12.00 31.58
CA TYR A 224 -4.24 -11.72 30.44
C TYR A 224 -3.47 -11.59 29.10
N TRP A 225 -2.21 -12.03 29.04
CA TRP A 225 -1.40 -11.87 27.81
C TRP A 225 -2.03 -12.52 26.59
N VAL A 226 -2.65 -13.71 26.72
CA VAL A 226 -3.35 -14.40 25.62
C VAL A 226 -4.54 -13.57 25.15
N LEU A 227 -5.35 -13.07 26.12
CA LEU A 227 -6.51 -12.24 25.82
C LEU A 227 -6.10 -10.92 25.19
N LEU A 228 -4.98 -10.32 25.63
CA LEU A 228 -4.41 -9.12 25.03
C LEU A 228 -3.98 -9.35 23.57
N ILE A 229 -3.34 -10.47 23.27
CA ILE A 229 -2.96 -10.83 21.89
C ILE A 229 -4.23 -11.01 21.03
N VAL A 230 -5.22 -11.76 21.51
CA VAL A 230 -6.49 -11.96 20.78
C VAL A 230 -7.22 -10.64 20.59
N ALA A 231 -7.30 -9.79 21.62
CA ALA A 231 -7.90 -8.47 21.53
C ALA A 231 -7.15 -7.56 20.54
N MET A 232 -5.80 -7.60 20.52
CA MET A 232 -4.98 -6.84 19.59
C MET A 232 -5.18 -7.30 18.15
N ILE A 233 -5.24 -8.61 17.90
CA ILE A 233 -5.53 -9.16 16.57
C ILE A 233 -6.94 -8.78 16.13
N GLY A 234 -7.93 -8.90 17.03
CA GLY A 234 -9.33 -8.48 16.79
C GLY A 234 -9.44 -6.99 16.49
N ALA A 235 -8.82 -6.14 17.31
CA ALA A 235 -8.78 -4.69 17.10
C ALA A 235 -8.10 -4.33 15.77
N PHE A 236 -6.99 -5.00 15.43
CA PHE A 236 -6.30 -4.81 14.16
C PHE A 236 -7.18 -5.22 12.97
N ALA A 237 -7.90 -6.35 13.07
CA ALA A 237 -8.83 -6.80 12.03
C ALA A 237 -10.00 -5.82 11.84
N VAL A 238 -10.61 -5.34 12.94
CA VAL A 238 -11.68 -4.33 12.92
C VAL A 238 -11.17 -3.01 12.36
N PHE A 239 -10.00 -2.55 12.80
CA PHE A 239 -9.37 -1.35 12.28
C PHE A 239 -9.09 -1.45 10.77
N ARG A 240 -8.54 -2.59 10.33
CA ARG A 240 -8.29 -2.84 8.90
C ARG A 240 -9.58 -2.89 8.09
N ALA A 241 -10.63 -3.51 8.62
CA ALA A 241 -11.96 -3.52 7.98
C ALA A 241 -12.56 -2.12 7.90
N TRP A 242 -12.42 -1.31 8.96
CA TRP A 242 -12.88 0.08 8.96
C TRP A 242 -12.12 0.95 7.96
N VAL A 243 -10.79 0.85 7.88
CA VAL A 243 -9.96 1.58 6.90
C VAL A 243 -10.21 1.08 5.47
N ALA A 244 -10.74 -0.13 5.27
CA ALA A 244 -11.13 -0.63 3.95
C ALA A 244 -12.43 0.02 3.42
N THR A 245 -13.25 0.63 4.29
CA THR A 245 -14.42 1.42 3.87
C THR A 245 -14.00 2.77 3.31
N ALA A 246 -14.78 3.34 2.38
CA ALA A 246 -14.48 4.64 1.78
C ALA A 246 -14.36 5.75 2.81
N ASP A 247 -15.32 5.85 3.73
CA ASP A 247 -15.35 6.87 4.79
C ASP A 247 -14.25 6.67 5.83
N GLY A 248 -13.97 5.41 6.22
CA GLY A 248 -12.92 5.08 7.16
C GLY A 248 -11.54 5.45 6.61
N ARG A 249 -11.30 5.16 5.33
CA ARG A 249 -10.05 5.50 4.64
C ARG A 249 -9.85 7.00 4.56
N GLU A 250 -10.87 7.76 4.18
CA GLU A 250 -10.79 9.23 4.11
C GLU A 250 -10.49 9.85 5.48
N LYS A 251 -11.19 9.41 6.55
CA LYS A 251 -10.95 9.90 7.92
C LYS A 251 -9.54 9.52 8.41
N PHE A 252 -9.08 8.32 8.14
CA PHE A 252 -7.75 7.87 8.51
C PHE A 252 -6.66 8.64 7.76
N ASP A 253 -6.82 8.83 6.45
CA ASP A 253 -5.88 9.59 5.62
C ASP A 253 -5.82 11.06 6.07
N LYS A 254 -6.96 11.67 6.40
CA LYS A 254 -7.02 13.02 7.00
C LYS A 254 -6.33 13.08 8.37
N PHE A 255 -6.51 12.06 9.22
CA PHE A 255 -5.85 11.99 10.53
C PHE A 255 -4.33 11.91 10.39
N ARG A 256 -3.81 11.12 9.43
CA ARG A 256 -2.36 11.01 9.17
C ARG A 256 -1.70 12.35 8.85
N LEU A 257 -2.40 13.24 8.15
CA LEU A 257 -1.90 14.59 7.84
C LEU A 257 -1.84 15.52 9.07
N ARG A 258 -2.56 15.17 10.17
CA ARG A 258 -2.61 15.96 11.40
C ARG A 258 -1.67 15.45 12.50
N LEU A 259 -0.98 14.34 12.26
CA LEU A 259 -0.05 13.80 13.24
C LEU A 259 1.12 14.78 13.46
N PRO A 260 1.48 15.08 14.73
CA PRO A 260 2.62 15.95 15.00
C PRO A 260 3.90 15.34 14.41
N ILE A 261 4.78 16.17 13.87
CA ILE A 261 6.06 15.82 13.24
C ILE A 261 5.91 15.03 11.92
N VAL A 262 5.20 13.89 11.94
CA VAL A 262 5.05 13.01 10.77
C VAL A 262 4.06 13.56 9.75
N GLY A 263 3.01 14.26 10.22
CA GLY A 263 1.96 14.81 9.36
C GLY A 263 2.49 15.84 8.36
N ASP A 264 3.39 16.72 8.80
CA ASP A 264 4.02 17.73 7.94
C ASP A 264 4.86 17.10 6.84
N ILE A 265 5.65 16.07 7.18
CA ILE A 265 6.48 15.31 6.21
C ILE A 265 5.57 14.63 5.18
N VAL A 266 4.51 13.96 5.65
CA VAL A 266 3.54 13.29 4.76
C VAL A 266 2.85 14.30 3.86
N ASN A 267 2.43 15.44 4.38
CA ASN A 267 1.75 16.50 3.60
C ASN A 267 2.68 17.06 2.52
N ARG A 268 3.91 17.42 2.87
CA ARG A 268 4.92 17.92 1.91
C ARG A 268 5.24 16.89 0.83
N ALA A 269 5.42 15.62 1.20
CA ALA A 269 5.62 14.54 0.25
C ALA A 269 4.42 14.35 -0.70
N GLN A 270 3.19 14.51 -0.21
CA GLN A 270 1.99 14.46 -1.04
C GLN A 270 1.91 15.65 -1.99
N LEU A 271 2.22 16.87 -1.52
CA LEU A 271 2.25 18.06 -2.36
C LEU A 271 3.34 17.99 -3.44
N SER A 272 4.54 17.49 -3.11
CA SER A 272 5.58 17.21 -4.09
C SER A 272 5.09 16.24 -5.15
N ARG A 273 4.50 15.11 -4.74
CA ARG A 273 3.96 14.10 -5.67
C ARG A 273 2.87 14.68 -6.57
N PHE A 274 1.93 15.46 -6.01
CA PHE A 274 0.89 16.14 -6.78
C PHE A 274 1.50 17.04 -7.85
N ALA A 275 2.38 17.95 -7.42
CA ALA A 275 3.01 18.94 -8.31
C ALA A 275 3.79 18.27 -9.45
N ARG A 276 4.57 17.22 -9.12
CA ARG A 276 5.33 16.44 -10.10
C ARG A 276 4.44 15.70 -11.08
N THR A 277 3.40 15.02 -10.59
CA THR A 277 2.49 14.26 -11.46
C THR A 277 1.71 15.19 -12.37
N PHE A 278 1.21 16.30 -11.82
CA PHE A 278 0.43 17.27 -12.59
C PHE A 278 1.29 17.98 -13.64
N SER A 279 2.50 18.44 -13.27
CA SER A 279 3.50 18.95 -14.20
C SER A 279 3.81 17.97 -15.32
N LEU A 280 4.11 16.71 -14.96
CA LEU A 280 4.43 15.65 -15.93
C LEU A 280 3.30 15.44 -16.94
N MET A 281 2.05 15.40 -16.48
CA MET A 281 0.89 15.21 -17.35
C MET A 281 0.68 16.39 -18.32
N LEU A 282 0.75 17.61 -17.80
CA LEU A 282 0.60 18.82 -18.62
C LEU A 282 1.72 18.92 -19.67
N LYS A 283 2.97 18.71 -19.26
CA LYS A 283 4.14 18.70 -20.16
C LYS A 283 4.04 17.63 -21.25
N SER A 284 3.38 16.53 -20.97
CA SER A 284 3.16 15.45 -21.93
C SER A 284 1.98 15.70 -22.85
N GLY A 285 1.22 16.79 -22.66
CA GLY A 285 0.07 17.16 -23.49
C GLY A 285 -1.25 16.50 -23.07
N VAL A 286 -1.32 15.93 -21.88
CA VAL A 286 -2.57 15.41 -21.31
C VAL A 286 -3.50 16.60 -20.99
N PRO A 287 -4.79 16.54 -21.37
CA PRO A 287 -5.75 17.61 -21.04
C PRO A 287 -5.79 17.93 -19.55
N LEU A 288 -5.97 19.20 -19.20
CA LEU A 288 -5.92 19.73 -17.84
C LEU A 288 -6.77 18.92 -16.83
N ASN A 289 -8.04 18.67 -17.18
CA ASN A 289 -8.98 17.98 -16.30
C ASN A 289 -8.57 16.50 -16.05
N GLN A 290 -8.03 15.84 -17.07
CA GLN A 290 -7.51 14.50 -16.96
C GLN A 290 -6.21 14.48 -16.16
N SER A 291 -5.32 15.45 -16.39
CA SER A 291 -4.07 15.62 -15.64
C SER A 291 -4.33 15.81 -14.14
N LEU A 292 -5.34 16.61 -13.79
CA LEU A 292 -5.75 16.85 -12.42
C LEU A 292 -6.29 15.60 -11.74
N ALA A 293 -7.14 14.81 -12.44
CA ALA A 293 -7.67 13.55 -11.92
C ALA A 293 -6.55 12.53 -11.66
N LEU A 294 -5.62 12.36 -12.63
CA LEU A 294 -4.48 11.45 -12.50
C LEU A 294 -3.53 11.87 -11.38
N ALA A 295 -3.29 13.19 -11.23
CA ALA A 295 -2.47 13.71 -10.13
C ALA A 295 -3.13 13.48 -8.77
N GLY A 296 -4.46 13.60 -8.67
CA GLY A 296 -5.23 13.27 -7.47
C GLY A 296 -5.12 11.79 -7.09
N GLU A 297 -5.32 10.89 -8.04
CA GLU A 297 -5.22 9.45 -7.85
C GLU A 297 -3.80 9.01 -7.42
N ALA A 298 -2.77 9.63 -8.01
CA ALA A 298 -1.38 9.33 -7.69
C ALA A 298 -0.99 9.66 -6.24
N LEU A 299 -1.74 10.52 -5.53
CA LEU A 299 -1.49 10.85 -4.13
C LEU A 299 -1.60 9.62 -3.21
N GLY A 300 -2.52 8.69 -3.50
CA GLY A 300 -2.76 7.54 -2.65
C GLY A 300 -3.35 7.91 -1.28
N ASN A 301 -3.87 9.13 -1.15
CA ASN A 301 -4.57 9.68 0.01
C ASN A 301 -5.99 10.07 -0.41
N ARG A 302 -6.99 9.37 0.10
CA ARG A 302 -8.38 9.53 -0.33
C ARG A 302 -8.96 10.92 -0.02
N PHE A 303 -8.56 11.51 1.12
CA PHE A 303 -8.99 12.86 1.48
C PHE A 303 -8.48 13.91 0.49
N LEU A 304 -7.18 13.85 0.13
CA LEU A 304 -6.60 14.79 -0.84
C LEU A 304 -7.14 14.53 -2.24
N GLU A 305 -7.28 13.27 -2.65
CA GLU A 305 -7.87 12.88 -3.94
C GLU A 305 -9.28 13.47 -4.11
N ASN A 306 -10.15 13.33 -3.10
CA ASN A 306 -11.49 13.90 -3.14
C ASN A 306 -11.46 15.43 -3.33
N ARG A 307 -10.55 16.14 -2.63
CA ARG A 307 -10.39 17.59 -2.80
C ARG A 307 -9.92 17.99 -4.20
N ILE A 308 -9.03 17.20 -4.80
CA ILE A 308 -8.59 17.41 -6.19
C ILE A 308 -9.73 17.15 -7.17
N LEU A 309 -10.57 16.13 -6.92
CA LEU A 309 -11.75 15.87 -7.76
C LEU A 309 -12.81 16.98 -7.66
N GLU A 310 -13.00 17.57 -6.46
CA GLU A 310 -13.84 18.76 -6.29
C GLU A 310 -13.29 19.94 -7.10
N MET A 311 -11.97 20.18 -7.09
CA MET A 311 -11.31 21.18 -7.93
C MET A 311 -11.57 20.94 -9.42
N LYS A 312 -11.38 19.69 -9.88
CA LYS A 312 -11.65 19.30 -11.27
C LYS A 312 -13.08 19.66 -11.67
N SER A 313 -14.08 19.30 -10.85
CA SER A 313 -15.49 19.60 -11.14
C SER A 313 -15.77 21.10 -11.19
N ALA A 314 -15.13 21.91 -10.34
CA ALA A 314 -15.27 23.35 -10.36
C ALA A 314 -14.59 23.98 -11.59
N ILE A 315 -13.48 23.45 -12.05
CA ILE A 315 -12.81 23.87 -13.30
C ILE A 315 -13.67 23.52 -14.52
N GLU A 316 -14.29 22.34 -14.54
CA GLU A 316 -15.24 21.95 -15.58
C GLU A 316 -16.48 22.87 -15.62
N ALA A 317 -16.85 23.47 -14.49
CA ALA A 317 -17.89 24.46 -14.37
C ALA A 317 -17.43 25.91 -14.74
N GLY A 318 -16.18 26.10 -15.18
CA GLY A 318 -15.64 27.37 -15.66
C GLY A 318 -14.84 28.17 -14.62
N SER A 319 -14.54 27.60 -13.43
CA SER A 319 -13.68 28.29 -12.47
C SER A 319 -12.21 28.19 -12.89
N THR A 320 -11.39 29.17 -12.47
CA THR A 320 -9.93 29.12 -12.69
C THR A 320 -9.25 28.13 -11.76
N ILE A 321 -8.06 27.63 -12.14
CA ILE A 321 -7.30 26.68 -11.32
C ILE A 321 -6.88 27.34 -10.02
N SER A 322 -6.42 28.58 -10.05
CA SER A 322 -6.00 29.38 -8.89
C SER A 322 -7.12 29.53 -7.85
N VAL A 323 -8.33 29.88 -8.28
CA VAL A 323 -9.51 30.02 -7.39
C VAL A 323 -9.87 28.69 -6.75
N THR A 324 -9.87 27.60 -7.53
CA THR A 324 -10.19 26.27 -7.03
C THR A 324 -9.11 25.74 -6.07
N ALA A 325 -7.84 26.05 -6.33
CA ALA A 325 -6.73 25.71 -5.45
C ALA A 325 -6.87 26.38 -4.08
N ILE A 326 -7.22 27.67 -4.03
CA ILE A 326 -7.51 28.40 -2.78
C ILE A 326 -8.66 27.74 -2.02
N ASN A 327 -9.76 27.44 -2.70
CA ASN A 327 -10.97 26.88 -2.11
C ASN A 327 -10.77 25.44 -1.58
N SER A 328 -9.85 24.68 -2.15
CA SER A 328 -9.55 23.31 -1.73
C SER A 328 -8.94 23.22 -0.33
N LYS A 329 -8.26 24.28 0.15
CA LYS A 329 -7.59 24.38 1.46
C LYS A 329 -6.55 23.28 1.73
N ILE A 330 -6.00 22.67 0.68
CA ILE A 330 -4.97 21.63 0.80
C ILE A 330 -3.58 22.15 0.43
N PHE A 331 -3.53 23.25 -0.31
CA PHE A 331 -2.27 23.82 -0.80
C PHE A 331 -1.70 24.89 0.13
N THR A 332 -0.40 24.98 0.16
CA THR A 332 0.30 26.07 0.85
C THR A 332 0.25 27.35 0.00
N PRO A 333 0.46 28.51 0.61
CA PRO A 333 0.51 29.78 -0.12
C PRO A 333 1.49 29.78 -1.30
N LEU A 334 2.63 29.10 -1.17
CA LEU A 334 3.62 28.94 -2.23
C LEU A 334 3.03 28.23 -3.46
N VAL A 335 2.36 27.08 -3.25
CA VAL A 335 1.72 26.36 -4.37
C VAL A 335 0.66 27.18 -5.04
N ILE A 336 -0.20 27.86 -4.25
CA ILE A 336 -1.27 28.73 -4.77
C ILE A 336 -0.69 29.85 -5.64
N GLN A 337 0.39 30.49 -5.17
CA GLN A 337 1.07 31.56 -5.91
C GLN A 337 1.68 31.02 -7.22
N MET A 338 2.35 29.86 -7.19
CA MET A 338 2.92 29.25 -8.40
C MET A 338 1.84 28.83 -9.40
N ILE A 339 0.70 28.30 -8.93
CA ILE A 339 -0.44 27.99 -9.78
C ILE A 339 -0.99 29.27 -10.43
N ALA A 340 -1.19 30.35 -9.66
CA ALA A 340 -1.73 31.61 -10.19
C ALA A 340 -0.81 32.21 -11.26
N VAL A 341 0.49 32.32 -11.01
CA VAL A 341 1.46 32.82 -11.99
C VAL A 341 1.53 31.89 -13.21
N GLY A 342 1.49 30.56 -12.98
CA GLY A 342 1.48 29.58 -14.06
C GLY A 342 0.24 29.65 -14.95
N GLU A 343 -0.92 29.94 -14.35
CA GLU A 343 -2.19 30.13 -15.08
C GLU A 343 -2.15 31.40 -15.93
N GLU A 344 -1.63 32.53 -15.40
CA GLU A 344 -1.47 33.78 -16.11
C GLU A 344 -0.45 33.70 -17.26
N THR A 345 0.64 32.96 -17.04
CA THR A 345 1.74 32.86 -18.03
C THR A 345 1.60 31.68 -19.00
N GLY A 346 0.66 30.76 -18.74
CA GLY A 346 0.51 29.49 -19.48
C GLY A 346 1.59 28.47 -19.21
N ARG A 347 2.39 28.61 -18.13
CA ARG A 347 3.55 27.76 -17.79
C ARG A 347 3.35 27.02 -16.45
N ILE A 348 2.15 26.50 -16.24
CA ILE A 348 1.80 25.79 -15.01
C ILE A 348 2.70 24.56 -14.78
N ASP A 349 3.01 23.84 -15.86
CA ASP A 349 3.84 22.65 -15.83
C ASP A 349 5.25 22.93 -15.30
N GLU A 350 5.88 24.01 -15.75
CA GLU A 350 7.22 24.36 -15.30
C GLU A 350 7.22 24.82 -13.83
N LEU A 351 6.28 25.70 -13.45
CA LEU A 351 6.22 26.20 -12.08
C LEU A 351 5.86 25.11 -11.06
N LEU A 352 5.02 24.17 -11.45
CA LEU A 352 4.72 23.01 -10.60
C LEU A 352 5.91 22.05 -10.45
N LEU A 353 6.77 21.94 -11.46
CA LEU A 353 8.01 21.20 -11.33
C LEU A 353 8.93 21.81 -10.27
N GLU A 354 9.10 23.13 -10.31
CA GLU A 354 9.87 23.88 -9.29
C GLU A 354 9.29 23.69 -7.88
N VAL A 355 7.96 23.71 -7.76
CA VAL A 355 7.26 23.40 -6.49
C VAL A 355 7.59 21.98 -6.01
N SER A 356 7.57 21.00 -6.92
CA SER A 356 7.92 19.62 -6.58
C SER A 356 9.33 19.52 -6.05
N ASP A 357 10.30 20.13 -6.73
CA ASP A 357 11.71 20.12 -6.34
C ASP A 357 11.93 20.85 -5.00
N PHE A 358 11.18 21.93 -4.76
CA PHE A 358 11.20 22.61 -3.47
C PHE A 358 10.74 21.69 -2.34
N TYR A 359 9.59 21.03 -2.50
CA TYR A 359 9.08 20.13 -1.47
C TYR A 359 9.93 18.88 -1.27
N ASP A 360 10.60 18.38 -2.31
CA ASP A 360 11.55 17.28 -2.15
C ASP A 360 12.72 17.67 -1.25
N ARG A 361 13.25 18.89 -1.40
CA ARG A 361 14.28 19.42 -0.51
C ARG A 361 13.77 19.62 0.93
N GLU A 362 12.54 20.10 1.09
CA GLU A 362 11.91 20.27 2.41
C GLU A 362 11.69 18.91 3.11
N VAL A 363 11.23 17.90 2.37
CA VAL A 363 11.10 16.54 2.88
C VAL A 363 12.45 15.97 3.30
N ASP A 364 13.50 16.15 2.50
CA ASP A 364 14.85 15.72 2.84
C ASP A 364 15.37 16.41 4.11
N TYR A 365 15.12 17.69 4.26
CA TYR A 365 15.48 18.43 5.46
C TYR A 365 14.72 17.92 6.70
N ASP A 366 13.40 17.75 6.59
CA ASP A 366 12.58 17.22 7.67
C ASP A 366 13.00 15.79 8.07
N LEU A 367 13.32 14.93 7.09
CA LEU A 367 13.79 13.57 7.36
C LEU A 367 15.14 13.54 8.08
N LYS A 368 16.07 14.43 7.71
CA LYS A 368 17.39 14.58 8.41
C LYS A 368 17.22 15.08 9.84
N THR A 369 16.29 15.99 10.07
CA THR A 369 16.02 16.57 11.40
C THR A 369 15.05 15.71 12.24
N LEU A 370 14.37 14.73 11.64
CA LEU A 370 13.40 13.87 12.31
C LEU A 370 14.01 13.18 13.54
N THR A 371 15.20 12.60 13.39
CA THR A 371 15.90 11.92 14.48
C THR A 371 16.16 12.88 15.64
N ALA A 372 16.69 14.06 15.34
CA ALA A 372 16.96 15.09 16.35
C ALA A 372 15.70 15.60 17.07
N ARG A 373 14.54 15.63 16.39
CA ARG A 373 13.24 16.02 17.00
C ARG A 373 12.62 14.91 17.85
N ILE A 374 12.84 13.64 17.47
CA ILE A 374 12.29 12.48 18.21
C ILE A 374 13.16 12.11 19.41
N GLU A 375 14.48 12.32 19.36
CA GLU A 375 15.43 11.96 20.41
C GLU A 375 15.06 12.52 21.81
N PRO A 376 14.76 13.82 21.97
CA PRO A 376 14.33 14.35 23.29
C PRO A 376 13.06 13.67 23.84
N LEU A 377 12.10 13.36 22.95
CA LEU A 377 10.88 12.69 23.34
C LEU A 377 11.17 11.26 23.85
N LEU A 378 12.05 10.54 23.14
CA LEU A 378 12.48 9.20 23.54
C LEU A 378 13.25 9.22 24.85
N LEU A 379 14.12 10.21 25.06
CA LEU A 379 14.85 10.39 26.33
C LEU A 379 13.90 10.65 27.50
N VAL A 380 12.89 11.49 27.32
CA VAL A 380 11.88 11.74 28.36
C VAL A 380 11.09 10.46 28.69
N ILE A 381 10.72 9.66 27.70
CA ILE A 381 10.04 8.39 27.91
C ILE A 381 10.93 7.41 28.68
N VAL A 382 12.19 7.27 28.27
CA VAL A 382 13.16 6.38 28.94
C VAL A 382 13.44 6.86 30.36
N ALA A 383 13.68 8.16 30.56
CA ALA A 383 13.91 8.74 31.88
C ALA A 383 12.70 8.54 32.81
N GLY A 384 11.49 8.77 32.30
CA GLY A 384 10.25 8.49 33.05
C GLY A 384 10.11 7.02 33.45
N MET A 385 10.43 6.11 32.52
CA MET A 385 10.42 4.67 32.77
C MET A 385 11.44 4.29 33.86
N VAL A 386 12.68 4.75 33.74
CA VAL A 386 13.74 4.51 34.74
C VAL A 386 13.36 5.08 36.09
N MET A 387 12.78 6.28 36.12
CA MET A 387 12.30 6.92 37.37
C MET A 387 11.21 6.05 38.04
N VAL A 388 10.22 5.59 37.30
CA VAL A 388 9.14 4.73 37.84
C VAL A 388 9.70 3.43 38.40
N LEU A 389 10.66 2.81 37.69
CA LEU A 389 11.34 1.61 38.17
C LEU A 389 12.19 1.88 39.41
N ALA A 390 12.97 2.96 39.42
CA ALA A 390 13.80 3.34 40.54
C ALA A 390 12.93 3.59 41.79
N LEU A 391 11.86 4.38 41.67
CA LEU A 391 10.91 4.60 42.77
C LEU A 391 10.23 3.30 43.19
N GLY A 392 9.84 2.44 42.25
CA GLY A 392 9.19 1.15 42.53
C GLY A 392 10.09 0.15 43.28
N ILE A 393 11.40 0.26 43.15
CA ILE A 393 12.39 -0.63 43.79
C ILE A 393 12.99 0.00 45.04
N PHE A 394 13.45 1.25 44.99
CA PHE A 394 14.18 1.87 46.09
C PHE A 394 13.28 2.37 47.23
N LEU A 395 12.06 2.86 46.94
CA LEU A 395 11.15 3.32 47.98
C LEU A 395 10.81 2.25 49.04
N PRO A 396 10.45 1.01 48.63
CA PRO A 396 10.24 -0.08 49.54
C PRO A 396 11.50 -0.51 50.28
N MET A 397 12.68 -0.48 49.67
CA MET A 397 13.96 -0.82 50.29
C MET A 397 14.28 0.14 51.47
N TRP A 398 14.01 1.45 51.32
CA TRP A 398 14.19 2.40 52.42
C TRP A 398 13.21 2.16 53.56
N GLY A 399 11.95 1.84 53.28
CA GLY A 399 11.00 1.45 54.33
C GLY A 399 11.42 0.19 55.11
N MET A 400 12.11 -0.75 54.47
CA MET A 400 12.68 -1.92 55.17
C MET A 400 13.84 -1.55 56.14
N LEU A 401 14.70 -0.61 55.71
CA LEU A 401 15.81 -0.13 56.56
C LEU A 401 15.33 0.56 57.84
N ASP A 402 14.20 1.26 57.78
CA ASP A 402 13.60 1.90 58.96
C ASP A 402 13.01 0.86 59.97
N ILE A 403 12.48 -0.25 59.47
CA ILE A 403 11.98 -1.35 60.28
C ILE A 403 13.13 -2.12 60.96
N ILE A 404 14.26 -2.34 60.26
CA ILE A 404 15.43 -3.02 60.83
C ILE A 404 16.15 -2.14 61.86
N LYS A 405 16.10 -0.82 61.74
CA LYS A 405 16.72 0.12 62.69
C LYS A 405 15.85 0.49 63.88
N GLY A 406 14.54 0.23 63.81
CA GLY A 406 13.56 0.59 64.86
C GLY A 406 13.11 -0.62 65.71
N GLY A 407 13.71 -1.82 65.54
CA GLY A 407 13.45 -3.01 66.35
C GLY A 407 14.54 -3.22 67.45
#